data_e0fc3b0b149405fb8bc868ffdefe7f29
#
_entry.id   e0fc3b0b149405fb8bc868ffdefe7f29
#
_cell.length_a   1.000
_cell.length_b   1.000
_cell.length_c   1.000
_cell.angle_alpha   90.00
_cell.angle_beta   90.00
_cell.angle_gamma   90.00
#
_symmetry.space_group_name_H-M   'P 1'
#
loop_
_entity.id
_entity.type
_entity.pdbx_description
1 polymer ?
#
loop_
_entity_poly.entity_id
_entity_poly.type
_entity_poly.pdbx_seq_one_letter_code
_entity_poly.pdbx_strand_id
1 'polypeptide(L)'
;MLAIAAARAGAGKVYAVEHDGPVAAKARAAVAAAGLSDIIEVVEGMSTAITLPEKVDLVLAEVIGTYATEEGCYHTIRDAHARHVKEPTRRDSWIPHTCETWAAPACFALHYALGLPAYDWGYDAGSKEHAYPVRLSPSNPALRMLAPPARLEEVCFTEP
;
A
#
# COMPACT_ATOMS: atom_id res chain seq x y z
N MET A 1 2.73 -1.60 -12.76
CA MET A 1 3.99 -0.81 -12.81
C MET A 1 5.12 -1.52 -12.09
N LEU A 2 4.98 -1.90 -10.83
CA LEU A 2 6.03 -2.56 -10.02
C LEU A 2 6.55 -3.86 -10.66
N ALA A 3 5.68 -4.72 -11.17
CA ALA A 3 6.08 -5.97 -11.82
C ALA A 3 7.00 -5.76 -13.04
N ILE A 4 6.69 -4.74 -13.87
CA ILE A 4 7.53 -4.39 -15.02
C ILE A 4 8.89 -3.84 -14.54
N ALA A 5 8.92 -3.07 -13.47
CA ALA A 5 10.16 -2.57 -12.88
C ALA A 5 11.03 -3.73 -12.35
N ALA A 6 10.41 -4.70 -11.65
CA ALA A 6 11.10 -5.88 -11.14
C ALA A 6 11.72 -6.73 -12.28
N ALA A 7 10.96 -7.00 -13.34
CA ALA A 7 11.47 -7.73 -14.50
C ALA A 7 12.63 -7.00 -15.17
N ARG A 8 12.53 -5.67 -15.35
CA ARG A 8 13.62 -4.85 -15.91
C ARG A 8 14.84 -4.75 -15.00
N ALA A 9 14.65 -4.92 -13.71
CA ALA A 9 15.74 -4.99 -12.73
C ALA A 9 16.43 -6.38 -12.69
N GLY A 10 15.99 -7.35 -13.50
CA GLY A 10 16.61 -8.65 -13.63
C GLY A 10 15.92 -9.79 -12.91
N ALA A 11 14.68 -9.63 -12.46
CA ALA A 11 13.91 -10.75 -11.93
C ALA A 11 13.68 -11.81 -13.03
N GLY A 12 13.99 -13.07 -12.72
CA GLY A 12 13.82 -14.17 -13.65
C GLY A 12 12.36 -14.58 -13.87
N LYS A 13 11.53 -14.43 -12.82
CA LYS A 13 10.07 -14.65 -12.86
C LYS A 13 9.39 -13.67 -11.92
N VAL A 14 8.23 -13.16 -12.31
CA VAL A 14 7.40 -12.26 -11.50
C VAL A 14 5.96 -12.71 -11.52
N TYR A 15 5.37 -12.91 -10.37
CA TYR A 15 3.94 -13.14 -10.17
C TYR A 15 3.28 -11.84 -9.73
N ALA A 16 2.53 -11.20 -10.61
CA ALA A 16 1.80 -9.96 -10.32
C ALA A 16 0.38 -10.30 -9.89
N VAL A 17 0.13 -10.25 -8.58
CA VAL A 17 -1.18 -10.61 -8.02
C VAL A 17 -2.08 -9.39 -7.97
N GLU A 18 -3.28 -9.50 -8.54
CA GLU A 18 -4.29 -8.42 -8.58
C GLU A 18 -5.68 -9.03 -8.41
N HIS A 19 -6.47 -8.50 -7.46
CA HIS A 19 -7.80 -9.03 -7.17
C HIS A 19 -8.89 -8.45 -8.06
N ASP A 20 -8.71 -7.22 -8.57
CA ASP A 20 -9.68 -6.57 -9.47
C ASP A 20 -9.48 -7.06 -10.90
N GLY A 21 -10.47 -7.79 -11.42
CA GLY A 21 -10.41 -8.38 -12.77
C GLY A 21 -10.14 -7.37 -13.89
N PRO A 22 -10.87 -6.24 -13.98
CA PRO A 22 -10.57 -5.14 -14.89
C PRO A 22 -9.16 -4.60 -14.79
N VAL A 23 -8.60 -4.46 -13.59
CA VAL A 23 -7.22 -4.01 -13.37
C VAL A 23 -6.23 -5.10 -13.78
N ALA A 24 -6.50 -6.36 -13.46
CA ALA A 24 -5.70 -7.50 -13.89
C ALA A 24 -5.62 -7.61 -15.43
N ALA A 25 -6.74 -7.38 -16.12
CA ALA A 25 -6.78 -7.36 -17.59
C ALA A 25 -5.90 -6.23 -18.16
N LYS A 26 -5.96 -5.03 -17.59
CA LYS A 26 -5.07 -3.91 -17.96
C LYS A 26 -3.60 -4.23 -17.68
N ALA A 27 -3.32 -4.90 -16.56
CA ALA A 27 -1.96 -5.31 -16.23
C ALA A 27 -1.42 -6.31 -17.25
N ARG A 28 -2.20 -7.33 -17.67
CA ARG A 28 -1.83 -8.28 -18.73
C ARG A 28 -1.51 -7.58 -20.05
N ALA A 29 -2.36 -6.63 -20.45
CA ALA A 29 -2.14 -5.84 -21.67
C ALA A 29 -0.83 -5.00 -21.59
N ALA A 30 -0.57 -4.38 -20.44
CA ALA A 30 0.64 -3.61 -20.22
C ALA A 30 1.92 -4.48 -20.24
N VAL A 31 1.85 -5.68 -19.67
CA VAL A 31 2.93 -6.67 -19.69
C VAL A 31 3.23 -7.12 -21.11
N ALA A 32 2.18 -7.44 -21.89
CA ALA A 32 2.31 -7.83 -23.30
C ALA A 32 2.92 -6.69 -24.14
N ALA A 33 2.43 -5.46 -23.97
CA ALA A 33 2.97 -4.29 -24.67
C ALA A 33 4.45 -4.01 -24.31
N ALA A 34 4.88 -4.40 -23.11
CA ALA A 34 6.27 -4.28 -22.68
C ALA A 34 7.16 -5.45 -23.17
N GLY A 35 6.61 -6.48 -23.81
CA GLY A 35 7.33 -7.66 -24.26
C GLY A 35 7.83 -8.55 -23.11
N LEU A 36 7.13 -8.56 -21.97
CA LEU A 36 7.59 -9.21 -20.75
C LEU A 36 6.69 -10.41 -20.32
N SER A 37 5.85 -10.92 -21.21
CA SER A 37 4.90 -12.00 -20.91
C SER A 37 5.57 -13.33 -20.51
N ASP A 38 6.80 -13.57 -20.93
CA ASP A 38 7.56 -14.76 -20.55
C ASP A 38 8.09 -14.69 -19.10
N ILE A 39 8.28 -13.46 -18.60
CA ILE A 39 8.83 -13.20 -17.26
C ILE A 39 7.71 -12.92 -16.26
N ILE A 40 6.70 -12.14 -16.66
CA ILE A 40 5.63 -11.69 -15.77
C ILE A 40 4.35 -12.46 -16.02
N GLU A 41 3.86 -13.10 -14.97
CA GLU A 41 2.55 -13.74 -14.93
C GLU A 41 1.59 -12.93 -14.06
N VAL A 42 0.45 -12.50 -14.62
CA VAL A 42 -0.58 -11.78 -13.87
C VAL A 42 -1.58 -12.80 -13.32
N VAL A 43 -1.54 -12.98 -12.01
CA VAL A 43 -2.41 -13.87 -11.25
C VAL A 43 -3.60 -13.07 -10.73
N GLU A 44 -4.80 -13.39 -11.20
CA GLU A 44 -6.03 -12.73 -10.75
C GLU A 44 -6.57 -13.41 -9.50
N GLY A 45 -6.76 -12.63 -8.45
CA GLY A 45 -7.33 -13.10 -7.19
C GLY A 45 -6.74 -12.40 -5.97
N MET A 46 -7.36 -12.63 -4.82
CA MET A 46 -6.84 -12.16 -3.54
C MET A 46 -5.57 -12.92 -3.19
N SER A 47 -4.51 -12.21 -2.80
CA SER A 47 -3.22 -12.80 -2.41
C SER A 47 -3.35 -13.87 -1.33
N THR A 48 -4.30 -13.67 -0.40
CA THR A 48 -4.60 -14.62 0.68
C THR A 48 -5.41 -15.85 0.22
N ALA A 49 -5.97 -15.85 -0.98
CA ALA A 49 -6.81 -16.94 -1.51
C ALA A 49 -6.13 -17.72 -2.64
N ILE A 50 -5.16 -17.13 -3.35
CA ILE A 50 -4.43 -17.78 -4.44
C ILE A 50 -3.32 -18.68 -3.89
N THR A 51 -2.83 -19.56 -4.75
CA THR A 51 -1.60 -20.34 -4.50
C THR A 51 -0.64 -20.09 -5.66
N LEU A 52 0.55 -19.64 -5.35
CA LEU A 52 1.62 -19.50 -6.35
C LEU A 52 2.23 -20.89 -6.64
N PRO A 53 2.73 -21.13 -7.86
CA PRO A 53 3.35 -22.41 -8.22
C PRO A 53 4.66 -22.67 -7.45
N GLU A 54 5.29 -21.63 -6.93
CA GLU A 54 6.51 -21.69 -6.14
C GLU A 54 6.59 -20.54 -5.14
N LYS A 55 7.45 -20.68 -4.12
CA LYS A 55 7.80 -19.58 -3.23
C LYS A 55 8.77 -18.62 -3.93
N VAL A 56 8.62 -17.34 -3.63
CA VAL A 56 9.44 -16.26 -4.21
C VAL A 56 10.58 -15.84 -3.28
N ASP A 57 11.60 -15.24 -3.86
CA ASP A 57 12.74 -14.68 -3.12
C ASP A 57 12.43 -13.29 -2.55
N LEU A 58 11.58 -12.53 -3.26
CA LEU A 58 11.25 -11.13 -2.92
C LEU A 58 9.77 -10.85 -3.13
N VAL A 59 9.17 -10.15 -2.19
CA VAL A 59 7.83 -9.56 -2.30
C VAL A 59 7.93 -8.05 -2.42
N LEU A 60 7.30 -7.51 -3.46
CA LEU A 60 7.04 -6.09 -3.61
C LEU A 60 5.59 -5.85 -3.21
N ALA A 61 5.37 -5.23 -2.04
CA ALA A 61 4.05 -5.04 -1.49
C ALA A 61 3.67 -3.54 -1.46
N GLU A 62 2.69 -3.17 -2.28
CA GLU A 62 2.00 -1.88 -2.21
C GLU A 62 0.56 -2.18 -1.77
N VAL A 63 0.37 -2.39 -0.47
CA VAL A 63 -0.88 -2.75 0.22
C VAL A 63 -1.06 -1.87 1.46
N ILE A 64 -0.71 -0.60 1.31
CA ILE A 64 -0.64 0.38 2.39
C ILE A 64 -1.65 1.48 2.09
N GLY A 65 -2.60 1.67 3.00
CA GLY A 65 -3.60 2.72 2.91
C GLY A 65 -3.09 4.09 3.40
N THR A 66 -3.99 4.90 3.92
CA THR A 66 -3.67 6.22 4.50
C THR A 66 -2.80 6.07 5.75
N TYR A 67 -2.99 4.99 6.50
CA TYR A 67 -2.09 4.48 7.54
C TYR A 67 -1.75 3.01 7.23
N ALA A 68 -0.67 2.48 7.79
CA ALA A 68 -0.06 1.24 7.30
C ALA A 68 -1.03 0.05 7.29
N THR A 69 -1.91 -0.08 8.28
CA THR A 69 -2.80 -1.24 8.44
C THR A 69 -4.19 -1.09 7.82
N GLU A 70 -4.53 0.07 7.23
CA GLU A 70 -5.89 0.38 6.75
C GLU A 70 -6.41 -0.61 5.70
N GLU A 71 -5.57 -1.04 4.75
CA GLU A 71 -5.96 -1.93 3.64
C GLU A 71 -5.76 -3.43 3.95
N GLY A 72 -5.69 -3.80 5.23
CA GLY A 72 -5.47 -5.19 5.63
C GLY A 72 -4.03 -5.66 5.40
N CYS A 73 -3.07 -4.75 5.34
CA CYS A 73 -1.65 -4.99 5.14
C CYS A 73 -1.13 -6.11 6.05
N TYR A 74 -1.47 -6.08 7.33
CA TYR A 74 -1.03 -7.09 8.30
C TYR A 74 -1.42 -8.52 7.90
N HIS A 75 -2.68 -8.74 7.50
CA HIS A 75 -3.14 -10.06 7.07
C HIS A 75 -2.46 -10.52 5.80
N THR A 76 -2.29 -9.63 4.84
CA THR A 76 -1.61 -9.91 3.57
C THR A 76 -0.15 -10.29 3.79
N ILE A 77 0.57 -9.53 4.60
CA ILE A 77 1.99 -9.80 4.88
C ILE A 77 2.17 -11.08 5.69
N ARG A 78 1.36 -11.30 6.73
CA ARG A 78 1.39 -12.52 7.53
C ARG A 78 1.12 -13.78 6.69
N ASP A 79 0.15 -13.71 5.79
CA ASP A 79 -0.15 -14.79 4.87
C ASP A 79 1.00 -15.06 3.89
N ALA A 80 1.55 -13.99 3.28
CA ALA A 80 2.68 -14.10 2.38
C ALA A 80 3.92 -14.67 3.08
N HIS A 81 4.18 -14.26 4.32
CA HIS A 81 5.25 -14.78 5.17
C HIS A 81 5.15 -16.31 5.33
N ALA A 82 3.96 -16.83 5.58
CA ALA A 82 3.73 -18.26 5.77
C ALA A 82 3.80 -19.06 4.46
N ARG A 83 3.20 -18.56 3.38
CA ARG A 83 2.92 -19.34 2.19
C ARG A 83 3.78 -19.01 0.98
N HIS A 84 4.18 -17.77 0.79
CA HIS A 84 4.69 -17.31 -0.49
C HIS A 84 6.18 -17.00 -0.51
N VAL A 85 6.81 -16.71 0.64
CA VAL A 85 8.22 -16.28 0.71
C VAL A 85 9.12 -17.43 1.12
N LYS A 86 10.28 -17.57 0.46
CA LYS A 86 11.28 -18.61 0.78
C LYS A 86 11.93 -18.35 2.13
N GLU A 87 12.42 -17.13 2.35
CA GLU A 87 13.13 -16.70 3.55
C GLU A 87 12.46 -15.49 4.18
N PRO A 88 11.28 -15.67 4.83
CA PRO A 88 10.42 -14.56 5.20
C PRO A 88 11.00 -13.66 6.31
N THR A 89 11.95 -14.17 7.11
CA THR A 89 12.62 -13.40 8.16
C THR A 89 13.79 -12.54 7.64
N ARG A 90 14.16 -12.69 6.37
CA ARG A 90 15.21 -11.87 5.76
C ARG A 90 14.63 -10.51 5.33
N ARG A 91 15.37 -9.45 5.68
CA ARG A 91 15.02 -8.08 5.28
C ARG A 91 14.93 -7.91 3.76
N ASP A 92 15.86 -8.53 3.03
CA ASP A 92 15.93 -8.42 1.57
C ASP A 92 14.80 -9.15 0.84
N SER A 93 13.99 -9.94 1.56
CA SER A 93 12.82 -10.60 0.98
C SER A 93 11.60 -9.67 0.87
N TRP A 94 11.70 -8.41 1.29
CA TRP A 94 10.57 -7.50 1.36
C TRP A 94 10.90 -6.08 0.89
N ILE A 95 10.04 -5.51 0.06
CA ILE A 95 10.03 -4.09 -0.32
C ILE A 95 8.58 -3.57 -0.22
N PRO A 96 8.28 -2.66 0.72
CA PRO A 96 9.14 -2.25 1.83
C PRO A 96 9.31 -3.38 2.85
N HIS A 97 10.35 -3.32 3.69
CA HIS A 97 10.54 -4.27 4.79
C HIS A 97 9.92 -3.80 6.10
N THR A 98 9.62 -2.50 6.19
CA THR A 98 8.97 -1.86 7.35
C THR A 98 8.14 -0.69 6.87
N CYS A 99 6.99 -0.48 7.48
CA CYS A 99 6.16 0.71 7.34
C CYS A 99 5.87 1.31 8.70
N GLU A 100 5.92 2.63 8.79
CA GLU A 100 5.57 3.38 9.99
C GLU A 100 4.49 4.42 9.69
N THR A 101 3.51 4.53 10.56
CA THR A 101 2.54 5.62 10.54
C THR A 101 2.83 6.58 11.68
N TRP A 102 3.00 7.84 11.35
CA TRP A 102 3.26 8.93 12.27
C TRP A 102 2.10 9.91 12.28
N ALA A 103 1.73 10.42 13.45
CA ALA A 103 0.69 11.43 13.57
C ALA A 103 1.14 12.57 14.45
N ALA A 104 0.64 13.76 14.13
CA ALA A 104 0.79 14.94 14.95
C ALA A 104 -0.45 15.82 14.85
N PRO A 105 -0.83 16.52 15.92
CA PRO A 105 -1.82 17.57 15.82
C PRO A 105 -1.28 18.71 14.95
N ALA A 106 -2.12 19.21 14.07
CA ALA A 106 -1.75 20.28 13.16
C ALA A 106 -2.87 21.28 12.98
N CYS A 107 -2.51 22.51 12.65
CA CYS A 107 -3.44 23.55 12.21
C CYS A 107 -3.22 23.79 10.72
N PHE A 108 -4.30 23.77 9.94
CA PHE A 108 -4.27 24.06 8.52
C PHE A 108 -5.02 25.38 8.25
N ALA A 109 -4.27 26.42 7.89
CA ALA A 109 -4.81 27.76 7.77
C ALA A 109 -5.86 27.93 6.64
N LEU A 110 -5.86 27.04 5.64
CA LEU A 110 -6.74 27.11 4.47
C LEU A 110 -7.97 26.19 4.57
N HIS A 111 -8.25 25.59 5.73
CA HIS A 111 -9.39 24.68 5.82
C HIS A 111 -10.74 25.34 5.48
N TYR A 112 -10.92 26.63 5.76
CA TYR A 112 -12.09 27.40 5.35
C TYR A 112 -12.24 27.51 3.83
N ALA A 113 -11.13 27.61 3.11
CA ALA A 113 -11.14 27.68 1.64
C ALA A 113 -11.56 26.36 0.98
N LEU A 114 -11.50 25.25 1.71
CA LEU A 114 -11.97 23.94 1.26
C LEU A 114 -13.45 23.69 1.53
N GLY A 115 -14.17 24.69 2.07
CA GLY A 115 -15.60 24.57 2.39
C GLY A 115 -15.90 23.64 3.56
N LEU A 116 -14.89 23.25 4.32
CA LEU A 116 -15.09 22.45 5.53
C LEU A 116 -15.78 23.29 6.60
N PRO A 117 -16.85 22.80 7.25
CA PRO A 117 -17.55 23.56 8.26
C PRO A 117 -16.62 23.93 9.40
N ALA A 118 -16.65 25.20 9.79
CA ALA A 118 -16.02 25.63 11.02
C ALA A 118 -16.74 24.95 12.19
N TYR A 119 -16.13 23.90 12.73
CA TYR A 119 -16.56 23.25 13.96
C TYR A 119 -18.04 22.86 14.06
N ASP A 120 -18.47 21.87 13.35
CA ASP A 120 -19.55 21.03 13.83
C ASP A 120 -18.97 19.65 14.19
N TRP A 121 -18.71 19.42 15.47
CA TRP A 121 -18.38 18.12 16.02
C TRP A 121 -19.64 17.24 16.20
N GLY A 122 -20.76 17.67 15.72
CA GLY A 122 -21.96 16.90 15.58
C GLY A 122 -21.74 15.84 14.51
N TYR A 123 -21.07 14.76 14.87
CA TYR A 123 -21.03 13.56 14.08
C TYR A 123 -22.47 13.09 13.85
N ASP A 124 -23.08 13.53 12.79
CA ASP A 124 -24.18 12.80 12.20
C ASP A 124 -23.57 11.55 11.55
N ALA A 125 -23.60 10.45 12.29
CA ALA A 125 -23.08 9.16 11.85
C ALA A 125 -23.76 8.61 10.58
N GLY A 126 -24.70 9.34 10.01
CA GLY A 126 -25.44 9.03 8.79
C GLY A 126 -24.94 9.72 7.53
N SER A 127 -24.19 10.80 7.60
CA SER A 127 -23.73 11.50 6.40
C SER A 127 -22.25 11.18 6.11
N LYS A 128 -22.01 10.32 5.13
CA LYS A 128 -20.68 10.09 4.55
C LYS A 128 -20.14 11.34 3.81
N GLU A 129 -20.83 12.45 3.84
CA GLU A 129 -20.56 13.60 2.96
C GLU A 129 -19.55 14.60 3.49
N HIS A 130 -19.04 14.47 4.73
CA HIS A 130 -18.32 15.57 5.37
C HIS A 130 -16.91 15.25 5.91
N ALA A 131 -16.37 14.05 5.71
CA ALA A 131 -15.01 13.74 6.09
C ALA A 131 -14.19 13.38 4.84
N TYR A 132 -13.64 14.38 4.18
CA TYR A 132 -12.67 14.14 3.10
C TYR A 132 -11.26 14.17 3.67
N PRO A 133 -10.47 13.10 3.50
CA PRO A 133 -9.05 13.15 3.81
C PRO A 133 -8.39 14.17 2.87
N VAL A 134 -7.82 15.21 3.43
CA VAL A 134 -7.05 16.20 2.67
C VAL A 134 -5.59 15.74 2.67
N ARG A 135 -5.06 15.42 1.49
CA ARG A 135 -3.65 15.11 1.34
C ARG A 135 -2.84 16.39 1.16
N LEU A 136 -1.97 16.67 2.10
CA LEU A 136 -1.09 17.82 2.09
C LEU A 136 0.37 17.37 2.16
N SER A 137 1.25 18.07 1.46
CA SER A 137 2.68 17.91 1.69
C SER A 137 3.03 18.42 3.09
N PRO A 138 3.89 17.74 3.87
CA PRO A 138 4.42 18.27 5.13
C PRO A 138 5.12 19.63 4.97
N SER A 139 5.60 19.95 3.77
CA SER A 139 6.20 21.24 3.44
C SER A 139 5.20 22.32 3.05
N ASN A 140 3.89 22.05 3.09
CA ASN A 140 2.88 23.06 2.78
C ASN A 140 2.92 24.19 3.81
N PRO A 141 3.14 25.46 3.39
CA PRO A 141 3.29 26.59 4.33
C PRO A 141 2.03 26.90 5.12
N ALA A 142 0.84 26.42 4.66
CA ALA A 142 -0.43 26.57 5.38
C ALA A 142 -0.60 25.55 6.51
N LEU A 143 0.25 24.51 6.56
CA LEU A 143 0.24 23.48 7.58
C LEU A 143 1.21 23.84 8.70
N ARG A 144 0.71 24.00 9.93
CA ARG A 144 1.51 24.21 11.11
C ARG A 144 1.34 23.08 12.10
N MET A 145 2.41 22.36 12.37
CA MET A 145 2.44 21.33 13.40
C MET A 145 2.31 21.98 14.79
N LEU A 146 1.44 21.47 15.63
CA LEU A 146 1.21 21.95 16.99
C LEU A 146 2.03 21.19 18.02
N ALA A 147 2.48 19.99 17.70
CA ALA A 147 3.40 19.19 18.48
C ALA A 147 4.29 18.33 17.56
N PRO A 148 5.41 17.80 18.06
CA PRO A 148 6.20 16.82 17.33
C PRO A 148 5.35 15.60 16.93
N PRO A 149 5.63 14.96 15.78
CA PRO A 149 5.00 13.71 15.42
C PRO A 149 5.34 12.59 16.41
N ALA A 150 4.37 11.74 16.66
CA ALA A 150 4.58 10.50 17.40
C ALA A 150 4.26 9.31 16.49
N ARG A 151 5.01 8.23 16.61
CA ARG A 151 4.75 6.99 15.89
C ARG A 151 3.51 6.33 16.48
N LEU A 152 2.51 6.06 15.64
CA LEU A 152 1.28 5.38 16.01
C LEU A 152 1.40 3.88 15.81
N GLU A 153 1.98 3.45 14.71
CA GLU A 153 2.15 2.05 14.37
C GLU A 153 3.44 1.80 13.60
N GLU A 154 3.92 0.59 13.70
CA GLU A 154 5.00 0.03 12.89
C GLU A 154 4.61 -1.37 12.44
N VAL A 155 4.73 -1.64 11.16
CA VAL A 155 4.53 -2.97 10.57
C VAL A 155 5.88 -3.45 10.06
N CYS A 156 6.44 -4.47 10.71
CA CYS A 156 7.66 -5.12 10.27
C CYS A 156 7.30 -6.35 9.46
N PHE A 157 7.70 -6.40 8.18
CA PHE A 157 7.32 -7.48 7.27
C PHE A 157 8.10 -8.77 7.51
N THR A 158 9.22 -8.69 8.21
CA THR A 158 10.01 -9.86 8.61
C THR A 158 9.49 -10.53 9.88
N GLU A 159 8.67 -9.83 10.67
CA GLU A 159 8.13 -10.29 11.96
C GLU A 159 6.67 -9.82 12.13
N PRO A 160 5.76 -10.24 11.23
CA PRO A 160 4.37 -9.77 11.22
C PRO A 160 3.51 -10.39 12.33
#